data_aa28fdca18d1afd89934a4e2ae60e6ff
#
_entry.id   aa28fdca18d1afd89934a4e2ae60e6ff
#
_cell.length_a   1.000
_cell.length_b   1.000
_cell.length_c   1.000
_cell.angle_alpha   90.00
_cell.angle_beta   90.00
_cell.angle_gamma   90.00
#
_symmetry.space_group_name_H-M   'P 1'
#
loop_
_entity.id
_entity.type
_entity.pdbx_description
1 polymer ?
#
loop_
_entity_poly.entity_id
_entity_poly.type
_entity_poly.pdbx_seq_one_letter_code
_entity_poly.pdbx_strand_id
1 'polypeptide(L)'
;FRNHTTEIYQSIQHDNNILSMDIPADTEIDFEMPEGEMNHHCFETIEDICQITTPNSILEIGFRRGNSALMWLINSSATLMSLDIDDFSVKSVQLLESQFPNRFQYLQCDSRTFKSKKIFDLIFIDGDHSFEGVEGDIKMSLQLNPKYLVLDDYFHGDHHQDMYKIISQFDLEIIKEYRTHQGQVLIKNKLRK
;
A
#
# COMPACT_ATOMS: atom_id res chain seq x y z
N PHE A 1 -15.50 -14.92 8.87
CA PHE A 1 -14.49 -13.88 8.61
C PHE A 1 -14.78 -13.13 7.30
N ARG A 2 -15.03 -13.84 6.16
CA ARG A 2 -15.32 -13.19 4.85
C ARG A 2 -16.50 -12.20 4.87
N ASN A 3 -17.57 -12.50 5.61
CA ASN A 3 -18.75 -11.61 5.65
C ASN A 3 -18.47 -10.27 6.35
N HIS A 4 -17.62 -10.26 7.38
CA HIS A 4 -17.42 -9.07 8.20
C HIS A 4 -16.58 -7.99 7.50
N THR A 5 -15.54 -8.41 6.77
CA THR A 5 -14.66 -7.46 6.02
C THR A 5 -15.39 -6.87 4.83
N THR A 6 -16.20 -7.69 4.13
CA THR A 6 -17.05 -7.23 3.02
C THR A 6 -18.16 -6.28 3.51
N GLU A 7 -18.73 -6.56 4.69
CA GLU A 7 -19.73 -5.69 5.33
C GLU A 7 -19.14 -4.36 5.75
N ILE A 8 -17.92 -4.33 6.30
CA ILE A 8 -17.20 -3.10 6.63
C ILE A 8 -16.91 -2.29 5.37
N TYR A 9 -16.44 -2.93 4.30
CA TYR A 9 -16.17 -2.27 3.03
C TYR A 9 -17.45 -1.75 2.36
N GLN A 10 -18.51 -2.55 2.33
CA GLN A 10 -19.82 -2.13 1.82
C GLN A 10 -20.45 -1.03 2.68
N SER A 11 -20.21 -1.04 4.00
CA SER A 11 -20.67 0.02 4.87
C SER A 11 -19.84 1.30 4.70
N ILE A 12 -18.56 1.22 4.39
CA ILE A 12 -17.74 2.37 3.97
C ILE A 12 -18.24 2.93 2.63
N GLN A 13 -18.70 2.08 1.69
CA GLN A 13 -19.28 2.53 0.43
C GLN A 13 -20.72 3.06 0.57
N HIS A 14 -21.54 2.50 1.47
CA HIS A 14 -22.97 2.85 1.61
C HIS A 14 -23.24 3.89 2.67
N ASP A 15 -22.38 3.98 3.66
CA ASP A 15 -22.53 4.95 4.75
C ASP A 15 -21.31 5.86 4.78
N ASN A 16 -21.47 7.05 4.24
CA ASN A 16 -20.70 8.21 4.72
C ASN A 16 -20.79 8.35 6.26
N ASN A 17 -21.47 7.44 6.94
CA ASN A 17 -21.77 7.39 8.37
C ASN A 17 -20.78 6.57 9.21
N ILE A 18 -19.90 5.71 8.66
CA ILE A 18 -18.85 5.09 9.51
C ILE A 18 -17.79 6.13 9.92
N LEU A 19 -17.70 7.22 9.17
CA LEU A 19 -16.88 8.37 9.50
C LEU A 19 -17.64 9.39 10.40
N SER A 20 -18.89 9.12 10.78
CA SER A 20 -19.70 10.00 11.63
C SER A 20 -19.47 9.83 13.13
N MET A 21 -18.54 8.97 13.54
CA MET A 21 -18.11 8.95 14.94
C MET A 21 -17.14 10.12 15.18
N ASP A 22 -17.68 11.28 15.53
CA ASP A 22 -16.99 12.49 16.00
C ASP A 22 -16.12 13.28 15.00
N ILE A 23 -16.36 13.14 13.69
CA ILE A 23 -15.78 14.06 12.71
C ILE A 23 -16.70 15.29 12.58
N PRO A 24 -16.18 16.53 12.70
CA PRO A 24 -16.99 17.73 12.48
C PRO A 24 -17.68 17.67 11.11
N ALA A 25 -18.96 18.07 11.05
CA ALA A 25 -19.83 17.97 9.87
C ALA A 25 -19.36 18.74 8.62
N ASP A 26 -18.33 19.56 8.76
CA ASP A 26 -17.66 20.35 7.72
C ASP A 26 -16.31 19.76 7.26
N THR A 27 -15.98 18.55 7.72
CA THR A 27 -14.79 17.86 7.26
C THR A 27 -15.15 17.07 5.98
N GLU A 28 -15.06 17.70 4.83
CA GLU A 28 -15.03 16.98 3.55
C GLU A 28 -13.80 16.07 3.56
N ILE A 29 -14.02 14.78 3.83
CA ILE A 29 -13.00 13.77 3.69
C ILE A 29 -12.98 13.40 2.23
N ASP A 30 -11.95 13.86 1.55
CA ASP A 30 -11.73 13.62 0.13
C ASP A 30 -11.14 12.21 -0.10
N PHE A 31 -11.76 11.18 0.50
CA PHE A 31 -11.67 9.85 -0.04
C PHE A 31 -12.56 9.83 -1.29
N GLU A 32 -12.11 10.45 -2.37
CA GLU A 32 -12.65 10.14 -3.67
C GLU A 32 -12.29 8.68 -3.95
N MET A 33 -13.17 7.79 -3.52
CA MET A 33 -13.18 6.43 -4.05
C MET A 33 -13.49 6.60 -5.55
N PRO A 34 -12.57 6.24 -6.46
CA PRO A 34 -12.90 6.25 -7.87
C PRO A 34 -14.17 5.44 -8.06
N GLU A 35 -15.17 6.01 -8.72
CA GLU A 35 -16.39 5.27 -9.07
C GLU A 35 -16.00 4.10 -9.97
N GLY A 36 -16.31 2.84 -9.58
CA GLY A 36 -16.21 1.68 -10.43
C GLY A 36 -15.48 0.47 -9.85
N GLU A 37 -15.34 -0.56 -10.67
CA GLU A 37 -14.79 -1.89 -10.36
C GLU A 37 -13.35 -1.89 -9.80
N MET A 38 -12.61 -0.82 -10.00
CA MET A 38 -11.21 -0.66 -9.65
C MET A 38 -10.93 -0.90 -8.15
N ASN A 39 -11.80 -0.39 -7.29
CA ASN A 39 -11.61 -0.46 -5.84
C ASN A 39 -11.81 -1.87 -5.28
N HIS A 40 -12.73 -2.63 -5.86
CA HIS A 40 -13.00 -3.99 -5.41
C HIS A 40 -11.81 -4.92 -5.68
N HIS A 41 -11.22 -4.84 -6.86
CA HIS A 41 -10.07 -5.67 -7.25
C HIS A 41 -8.81 -5.36 -6.45
N CYS A 42 -8.53 -4.09 -6.18
CA CYS A 42 -7.40 -3.72 -5.30
C CYS A 42 -7.58 -4.26 -3.88
N PHE A 43 -8.81 -4.21 -3.36
CA PHE A 43 -9.14 -4.75 -2.04
C PHE A 43 -8.89 -6.26 -1.97
N GLU A 44 -9.42 -7.04 -2.92
CA GLU A 44 -9.22 -8.50 -2.98
C GLU A 44 -7.74 -8.87 -3.12
N THR A 45 -6.98 -8.10 -3.90
CA THR A 45 -5.55 -8.31 -4.07
C THR A 45 -4.79 -8.10 -2.76
N ILE A 46 -5.05 -6.99 -2.06
CA ILE A 46 -4.41 -6.69 -0.77
C ILE A 46 -4.81 -7.70 0.30
N GLU A 47 -6.09 -8.13 0.34
CA GLU A 47 -6.55 -9.19 1.23
C GLU A 47 -5.77 -10.48 1.02
N ASP A 48 -5.64 -10.94 -0.23
CA ASP A 48 -4.90 -12.15 -0.55
C ASP A 48 -3.41 -12.04 -0.22
N ILE A 49 -2.79 -10.89 -0.52
CA ILE A 49 -1.39 -10.62 -0.13
C ILE A 49 -1.22 -10.70 1.40
N CYS A 50 -2.14 -10.11 2.17
CA CYS A 50 -2.12 -10.19 3.62
C CYS A 50 -2.26 -11.62 4.13
N GLN A 51 -3.10 -12.44 3.49
CA GLN A 51 -3.25 -13.87 3.83
C GLN A 51 -1.98 -14.68 3.55
N ILE A 52 -1.30 -14.41 2.42
CA ILE A 52 -0.06 -15.10 2.03
C ILE A 52 1.11 -14.68 2.94
N THR A 53 1.25 -13.37 3.19
CA THR A 53 2.45 -12.81 3.82
C THR A 53 2.35 -12.67 5.33
N THR A 54 1.13 -12.57 5.88
CA THR A 54 0.84 -12.34 7.30
C THR A 54 1.78 -11.32 7.95
N PRO A 55 1.86 -10.07 7.41
CA PRO A 55 2.85 -9.10 7.84
C PRO A 55 2.51 -8.54 9.22
N ASN A 56 3.54 -8.26 10.05
CA ASN A 56 3.40 -7.51 11.30
C ASN A 56 3.76 -6.03 11.11
N SER A 57 4.51 -5.73 10.06
CA SER A 57 4.97 -4.37 9.76
C SER A 57 5.04 -4.14 8.25
N ILE A 58 4.42 -3.06 7.81
CA ILE A 58 4.35 -2.66 6.40
C ILE A 58 4.94 -1.26 6.26
N LEU A 59 5.73 -1.06 5.21
CA LEU A 59 6.09 0.25 4.68
C LEU A 59 5.39 0.45 3.35
N GLU A 60 4.75 1.58 3.17
CA GLU A 60 4.14 2.01 1.92
C GLU A 60 4.93 3.20 1.36
N ILE A 61 5.24 3.17 0.07
CA ILE A 61 5.85 4.26 -0.70
C ILE A 61 4.81 4.74 -1.70
N GLY A 62 4.38 6.00 -1.56
CA GLY A 62 3.24 6.56 -2.28
C GLY A 62 1.95 6.44 -1.45
N PHE A 63 1.62 7.49 -0.70
CA PHE A 63 0.40 7.55 0.12
C PHE A 63 -0.75 8.20 -0.64
N ARG A 64 -0.46 9.22 -1.42
CA ARG A 64 -1.42 10.01 -2.19
C ARG A 64 -2.65 10.40 -1.35
N ARG A 65 -3.76 9.66 -1.45
CA ARG A 65 -5.01 9.90 -0.70
C ARG A 65 -5.25 8.90 0.43
N GLY A 66 -4.38 7.91 0.59
CA GLY A 66 -4.44 6.91 1.67
C GLY A 66 -5.39 5.74 1.44
N ASN A 67 -5.85 5.51 0.20
CA ASN A 67 -6.75 4.39 -0.12
C ASN A 67 -6.08 3.03 0.13
N SER A 68 -4.88 2.83 -0.41
CA SER A 68 -4.10 1.60 -0.19
C SER A 68 -3.72 1.44 1.29
N ALA A 69 -3.33 2.54 1.97
CA ALA A 69 -3.05 2.54 3.40
C ALA A 69 -4.24 2.02 4.23
N LEU A 70 -5.45 2.51 3.94
CA LEU A 70 -6.67 2.02 4.57
C LEU A 70 -6.87 0.53 4.32
N MET A 71 -6.68 0.06 3.09
CA MET A 71 -6.83 -1.36 2.73
C MET A 71 -5.83 -2.25 3.47
N TRP A 72 -4.57 -1.84 3.59
CA TRP A 72 -3.56 -2.55 4.38
C TRP A 72 -3.95 -2.64 5.86
N LEU A 73 -4.46 -1.55 6.44
CA LEU A 73 -4.85 -1.48 7.85
C LEU A 73 -6.09 -2.33 8.17
N ILE A 74 -7.04 -2.43 7.24
CA ILE A 74 -8.26 -3.24 7.45
C ILE A 74 -7.95 -4.74 7.29
N ASN A 75 -7.14 -5.11 6.28
CA ASN A 75 -6.89 -6.50 5.94
C ASN A 75 -5.77 -7.16 6.75
N SER A 76 -5.09 -6.43 7.62
CA SER A 76 -4.03 -6.97 8.48
C SER A 76 -4.11 -6.41 9.89
N SER A 77 -3.36 -7.01 10.82
CA SER A 77 -3.07 -6.44 12.14
C SER A 77 -1.73 -5.69 12.16
N ALA A 78 -1.10 -5.51 11.02
CA ALA A 78 0.21 -4.87 10.90
C ALA A 78 0.23 -3.42 11.37
N THR A 79 1.40 -2.96 11.77
CA THR A 79 1.69 -1.52 11.81
C THR A 79 2.08 -1.06 10.41
N LEU A 80 1.54 0.05 9.97
CA LEU A 80 1.80 0.66 8.67
C LEU A 80 2.53 1.98 8.85
N MET A 81 3.58 2.19 8.08
CA MET A 81 4.20 3.49 7.87
C MET A 81 4.08 3.83 6.39
N SER A 82 3.50 4.98 6.08
CA SER A 82 3.39 5.47 4.69
C SER A 82 4.31 6.65 4.47
N LEU A 83 5.02 6.63 3.34
CA LEU A 83 5.87 7.72 2.86
C LEU A 83 5.21 8.36 1.63
N ASP A 84 5.26 9.68 1.56
CA ASP A 84 4.97 10.42 0.34
C ASP A 84 5.86 11.67 0.28
N ILE A 85 6.20 12.10 -0.94
CA ILE A 85 6.96 13.33 -1.14
C ILE A 85 6.05 14.56 -0.98
N ASP A 86 4.76 14.39 -1.23
CA ASP A 86 3.75 15.44 -1.19
C ASP A 86 2.91 15.39 0.09
N ASP A 87 2.30 16.52 0.45
CA ASP A 87 1.45 16.69 1.64
C ASP A 87 -0.05 16.76 1.30
N PHE A 88 -0.46 16.21 0.17
CA PHE A 88 -1.83 16.35 -0.37
C PHE A 88 -2.96 15.90 0.57
N SER A 89 -2.67 15.08 1.56
CA SER A 89 -3.70 14.32 2.24
C SER A 89 -3.69 14.46 3.76
N VAL A 90 -3.45 15.66 4.27
CA VAL A 90 -3.45 15.93 5.73
C VAL A 90 -4.70 15.38 6.42
N LYS A 91 -5.89 15.53 5.81
CA LYS A 91 -7.15 15.02 6.35
C LYS A 91 -7.19 13.49 6.42
N SER A 92 -6.73 12.81 5.35
CA SER A 92 -6.64 11.35 5.32
C SER A 92 -5.66 10.82 6.36
N VAL A 93 -4.52 11.49 6.53
CA VAL A 93 -3.54 11.16 7.58
C VAL A 93 -4.17 11.26 8.96
N GLN A 94 -4.80 12.39 9.30
CA GLN A 94 -5.45 12.59 10.60
C GLN A 94 -6.55 11.55 10.87
N LEU A 95 -7.32 11.21 9.83
CA LEU A 95 -8.35 10.19 9.93
C LEU A 95 -7.73 8.82 10.24
N LEU A 96 -6.76 8.37 9.46
CA LEU A 96 -6.13 7.08 9.67
C LEU A 96 -5.41 6.99 11.02
N GLU A 97 -4.76 8.05 11.47
CA GLU A 97 -4.14 8.10 12.80
C GLU A 97 -5.20 7.98 13.92
N SER A 98 -6.36 8.60 13.75
CA SER A 98 -7.46 8.52 14.71
C SER A 98 -8.14 7.15 14.74
N GLN A 99 -8.35 6.52 13.58
CA GLN A 99 -9.03 5.24 13.45
C GLN A 99 -8.10 4.04 13.79
N PHE A 100 -6.82 4.19 13.55
CA PHE A 100 -5.82 3.13 13.79
C PHE A 100 -4.70 3.60 14.73
N PRO A 101 -5.04 3.99 15.97
CA PRO A 101 -4.06 4.52 16.91
C PRO A 101 -2.94 3.51 17.16
N ASN A 102 -1.69 3.98 17.14
CA ASN A 102 -0.46 3.17 17.28
C ASN A 102 -0.21 2.16 16.15
N ARG A 103 -1.07 2.10 15.13
CA ARG A 103 -0.87 1.22 13.98
C ARG A 103 -0.50 1.97 12.70
N PHE A 104 -0.88 3.21 12.56
CA PHE A 104 -0.59 4.04 11.40
C PHE A 104 0.38 5.17 11.74
N GLN A 105 1.29 5.45 10.81
CA GLN A 105 2.19 6.60 10.85
C GLN A 105 2.45 7.09 9.44
N TYR A 106 2.33 8.40 9.23
CA TYR A 106 2.69 9.06 7.98
C TYR A 106 4.00 9.83 8.14
N LEU A 107 4.82 9.84 7.08
CA LEU A 107 6.02 10.65 7.02
C LEU A 107 6.14 11.28 5.62
N GLN A 108 6.08 12.60 5.53
CA GLN A 108 6.41 13.31 4.31
C GLN A 108 7.91 13.22 4.06
N CYS A 109 8.29 12.44 3.04
CA CYS A 109 9.70 12.14 2.78
C CYS A 109 9.87 11.59 1.36
N ASP A 110 10.93 12.00 0.68
CA ASP A 110 11.41 11.32 -0.52
C ASP A 110 11.93 9.93 -0.13
N SER A 111 11.30 8.88 -0.67
CA SER A 111 11.64 7.48 -0.39
C SER A 111 13.13 7.18 -0.57
N ARG A 112 13.77 7.80 -1.59
CA ARG A 112 15.19 7.62 -1.90
C ARG A 112 16.13 8.13 -0.79
N THR A 113 15.64 8.99 0.08
CA THR A 113 16.39 9.53 1.23
C THR A 113 16.03 8.86 2.55
N PHE A 114 14.97 8.05 2.55
CA PHE A 114 14.46 7.39 3.75
C PHE A 114 15.46 6.39 4.31
N LYS A 115 15.67 6.45 5.62
CA LYS A 115 16.52 5.52 6.38
C LYS A 115 15.82 5.11 7.66
N SER A 116 15.79 3.83 7.94
CA SER A 116 15.18 3.31 9.16
C SER A 116 16.01 2.16 9.74
N LYS A 117 15.99 2.03 11.07
CA LYS A 117 16.44 0.83 11.77
C LYS A 117 15.29 -0.15 12.00
N LYS A 118 14.04 0.29 11.74
CA LYS A 118 12.85 -0.58 11.81
C LYS A 118 12.92 -1.57 10.67
N ILE A 119 12.65 -2.82 10.98
CA ILE A 119 12.54 -3.90 10.00
C ILE A 119 11.07 -3.97 9.57
N PHE A 120 10.84 -4.00 8.27
CA PHE A 120 9.52 -4.17 7.69
C PHE A 120 9.40 -5.60 7.13
N ASP A 121 8.24 -6.24 7.34
CA ASP A 121 7.98 -7.55 6.76
C ASP A 121 7.64 -7.43 5.28
N LEU A 122 6.87 -6.40 4.94
CA LEU A 122 6.42 -6.11 3.60
C LEU A 122 6.65 -4.64 3.26
N ILE A 123 7.08 -4.36 2.03
CA ILE A 123 7.14 -3.00 1.48
C ILE A 123 6.26 -2.94 0.23
N PHE A 124 5.29 -2.03 0.22
CA PHE A 124 4.43 -1.72 -0.92
C PHE A 124 4.99 -0.50 -1.65
N ILE A 125 5.20 -0.63 -2.96
CA ILE A 125 5.80 0.40 -3.82
C ILE A 125 4.74 0.84 -4.82
N ASP A 126 4.24 2.07 -4.65
CA ASP A 126 3.21 2.74 -5.44
C ASP A 126 3.55 4.25 -5.57
N GLY A 127 4.83 4.56 -5.77
CA GLY A 127 5.34 5.92 -5.83
C GLY A 127 5.49 6.44 -7.26
N ASP A 128 6.74 6.73 -7.66
CA ASP A 128 7.08 7.18 -9.01
C ASP A 128 7.16 5.98 -9.96
N HIS A 129 6.22 5.90 -10.94
CA HIS A 129 6.13 4.80 -11.90
C HIS A 129 7.16 4.90 -13.05
N SER A 130 8.06 5.87 -13.04
CA SER A 130 9.19 5.89 -13.97
C SER A 130 10.16 4.74 -13.72
N PHE A 131 10.93 4.33 -14.74
CA PHE A 131 11.93 3.27 -14.58
C PHE A 131 12.91 3.59 -13.43
N GLU A 132 13.43 4.80 -13.40
CA GLU A 132 14.36 5.28 -12.38
C GLU A 132 13.72 5.36 -11.00
N GLY A 133 12.43 5.73 -10.94
CA GLY A 133 11.66 5.79 -9.70
C GLY A 133 11.50 4.41 -9.09
N VAL A 134 10.94 3.46 -9.86
CA VAL A 134 10.73 2.06 -9.40
C VAL A 134 12.06 1.39 -9.03
N GLU A 135 13.10 1.56 -9.86
CA GLU A 135 14.42 0.99 -9.56
C GLU A 135 15.00 1.58 -8.27
N GLY A 136 14.84 2.89 -8.06
CA GLY A 136 15.27 3.60 -6.86
C GLY A 136 14.54 3.09 -5.61
N ASP A 137 13.22 2.94 -5.67
CA ASP A 137 12.39 2.46 -4.57
C ASP A 137 12.68 0.99 -4.23
N ILE A 138 12.91 0.14 -5.22
CA ILE A 138 13.35 -1.25 -4.98
C ILE A 138 14.72 -1.27 -4.29
N LYS A 139 15.69 -0.48 -4.78
CA LYS A 139 17.04 -0.40 -4.17
C LYS A 139 16.98 0.07 -2.72
N MET A 140 16.20 1.11 -2.45
CA MET A 140 16.00 1.61 -1.09
C MET A 140 15.32 0.54 -0.22
N SER A 141 14.26 -0.07 -0.72
CA SER A 141 13.53 -1.13 -0.01
C SER A 141 14.43 -2.29 0.37
N LEU A 142 15.29 -2.76 -0.53
CA LEU A 142 16.22 -3.86 -0.26
C LEU A 142 17.27 -3.51 0.82
N GLN A 143 17.63 -2.23 1.00
CA GLN A 143 18.49 -1.80 2.10
C GLN A 143 17.81 -1.98 3.48
N LEU A 144 16.48 -1.93 3.53
CA LEU A 144 15.68 -2.21 4.72
C LEU A 144 15.46 -3.71 4.96
N ASN A 145 15.90 -4.56 4.02
CA ASN A 145 15.83 -6.01 4.08
C ASN A 145 14.44 -6.57 4.41
N PRO A 146 13.38 -6.21 3.65
CA PRO A 146 12.04 -6.75 3.84
C PRO A 146 11.99 -8.23 3.46
N LYS A 147 10.95 -8.93 3.94
CA LYS A 147 10.69 -10.31 3.52
C LYS A 147 9.97 -10.35 2.17
N TYR A 148 9.06 -9.39 1.96
CA TYR A 148 8.27 -9.27 0.75
C TYR A 148 8.27 -7.84 0.21
N LEU A 149 8.15 -7.75 -1.12
CA LEU A 149 7.86 -6.52 -1.84
C LEU A 149 6.56 -6.71 -2.61
N VAL A 150 5.78 -5.64 -2.74
CA VAL A 150 4.64 -5.57 -3.65
C VAL A 150 4.85 -4.35 -4.53
N LEU A 151 4.80 -4.53 -5.85
CA LEU A 151 4.83 -3.42 -6.80
C LEU A 151 3.45 -3.23 -7.37
N ASP A 152 2.95 -2.00 -7.35
CA ASP A 152 1.72 -1.60 -8.04
C ASP A 152 1.99 -1.27 -9.51
N ASP A 153 0.94 -1.14 -10.31
CA ASP A 153 0.98 -0.83 -11.75
C ASP A 153 1.88 -1.78 -12.58
N TYR A 154 2.09 -3.02 -12.11
CA TYR A 154 3.03 -3.97 -12.70
C TYR A 154 2.71 -4.30 -14.16
N PHE A 155 1.44 -4.26 -14.56
CA PHE A 155 1.00 -4.55 -15.94
C PHE A 155 0.60 -3.29 -16.73
N HIS A 156 0.86 -2.09 -16.22
CA HIS A 156 0.44 -0.86 -16.87
C HIS A 156 1.26 -0.57 -18.13
N GLY A 157 0.64 -0.71 -19.30
CA GLY A 157 1.20 -0.35 -20.59
C GLY A 157 2.57 -0.98 -20.90
N ASP A 158 3.49 -0.19 -21.44
CA ASP A 158 4.84 -0.62 -21.79
C ASP A 158 5.76 -0.80 -20.57
N HIS A 159 5.35 -0.33 -19.38
CA HIS A 159 6.13 -0.39 -18.15
C HIS A 159 6.34 -1.82 -17.65
N HIS A 160 5.45 -2.76 -17.97
CA HIS A 160 5.56 -4.15 -17.52
C HIS A 160 6.93 -4.79 -17.88
N GLN A 161 7.40 -4.57 -19.12
CA GLN A 161 8.69 -5.13 -19.53
C GLN A 161 9.87 -4.53 -18.75
N ASP A 162 9.78 -3.26 -18.42
CA ASP A 162 10.80 -2.55 -17.67
C ASP A 162 10.79 -2.97 -16.19
N MET A 163 9.62 -3.13 -15.58
CA MET A 163 9.51 -3.67 -14.21
C MET A 163 10.08 -5.09 -14.10
N TYR A 164 9.80 -5.96 -15.07
CA TYR A 164 10.39 -7.30 -15.10
C TYR A 164 11.93 -7.25 -15.22
N LYS A 165 12.47 -6.35 -16.07
CA LYS A 165 13.91 -6.14 -16.18
C LYS A 165 14.53 -5.67 -14.87
N ILE A 166 13.86 -4.73 -14.18
CA ILE A 166 14.33 -4.23 -12.88
C ILE A 166 14.37 -5.38 -11.87
N ILE A 167 13.26 -6.12 -11.72
CA ILE A 167 13.18 -7.24 -10.76
C ILE A 167 14.28 -8.28 -11.02
N SER A 168 14.55 -8.58 -12.30
CA SER A 168 15.56 -9.58 -12.70
C SER A 168 17.01 -9.22 -12.36
N GLN A 169 17.28 -7.94 -12.03
CA GLN A 169 18.60 -7.48 -11.59
C GLN A 169 18.91 -7.83 -10.13
N PHE A 170 17.90 -8.23 -9.36
CA PHE A 170 18.01 -8.50 -7.93
C PHE A 170 17.73 -9.98 -7.63
N ASP A 171 18.19 -10.46 -6.48
CA ASP A 171 17.91 -11.83 -6.03
C ASP A 171 16.49 -11.91 -5.41
N LEU A 172 15.51 -11.73 -6.26
CA LEU A 172 14.10 -11.68 -5.99
C LEU A 172 13.37 -12.86 -6.66
N GLU A 173 12.24 -13.26 -6.07
CA GLU A 173 11.38 -14.32 -6.58
C GLU A 173 9.94 -13.83 -6.69
N ILE A 174 9.39 -13.84 -7.91
CA ILE A 174 7.97 -13.55 -8.10
C ILE A 174 7.16 -14.70 -7.51
N ILE A 175 6.33 -14.40 -6.51
CA ILE A 175 5.45 -15.36 -5.85
C ILE A 175 4.11 -15.42 -6.56
N LYS A 176 3.54 -14.24 -6.87
CA LYS A 176 2.23 -14.15 -7.49
C LYS A 176 2.05 -12.85 -8.27
N GLU A 177 1.45 -12.97 -9.45
CA GLU A 177 1.04 -11.85 -10.28
C GLU A 177 -0.49 -11.69 -10.19
N TYR A 178 -0.96 -10.46 -9.97
CA TYR A 178 -2.37 -10.11 -9.95
C TYR A 178 -2.69 -9.28 -11.18
N ARG A 179 -3.42 -9.87 -12.13
CA ARG A 179 -3.71 -9.26 -13.44
C ARG A 179 -5.05 -8.53 -13.45
N THR A 180 -5.36 -7.87 -12.35
CA THR A 180 -6.56 -7.06 -12.19
C THR A 180 -6.19 -5.60 -12.44
N HIS A 181 -6.95 -4.88 -13.26
CA HIS A 181 -6.71 -3.48 -13.60
C HIS A 181 -5.26 -3.24 -14.09
N GLN A 182 -4.48 -2.36 -13.46
CA GLN A 182 -3.07 -2.09 -13.77
C GLN A 182 -2.13 -3.16 -13.21
N GLY A 183 -2.64 -3.97 -12.31
CA GLY A 183 -2.00 -5.15 -11.76
C GLY A 183 -0.97 -4.91 -10.69
N GLN A 184 -0.78 -5.95 -9.88
CA GLN A 184 0.22 -5.95 -8.82
C GLN A 184 1.07 -7.22 -8.90
N VAL A 185 2.28 -7.17 -8.35
CA VAL A 185 3.13 -8.35 -8.21
C VAL A 185 3.65 -8.49 -6.79
N LEU A 186 3.47 -9.69 -6.22
CA LEU A 186 4.04 -10.08 -4.94
C LEU A 186 5.38 -10.76 -5.15
N ILE A 187 6.41 -10.25 -4.50
CA ILE A 187 7.80 -10.65 -4.65
C ILE A 187 8.38 -11.03 -3.29
N LYS A 188 9.16 -12.10 -3.26
CA LYS A 188 9.92 -12.53 -2.09
C LYS A 188 11.39 -12.13 -2.23
N ASN A 189 11.94 -11.57 -1.18
CA ASN A 189 13.38 -11.35 -1.05
C ASN A 189 14.05 -12.65 -0.61
N LYS A 190 14.81 -13.30 -1.50
CA LYS A 190 15.48 -14.57 -1.23
C LYS A 190 16.62 -14.45 -0.21
N LEU A 191 17.16 -13.24 -0.03
CA LEU A 191 18.25 -12.99 0.93
C LEU A 191 17.75 -12.96 2.37
N ARG A 192 16.44 -12.77 2.59
CA ARG A 192 15.83 -12.79 3.91
C ARG A 192 15.17 -14.16 4.17
N LYS A 193 15.78 -14.91 5.10
CA LYS A 193 15.26 -16.21 5.58
C LYS A 193 14.12 -16.02 6.58
#